data_5b51cc239f14dd8d39ff40ea5871734f
#
_entry.id   5b51cc239f14dd8d39ff40ea5871734f
#
_cell.length_a   1.000
_cell.length_b   1.000
_cell.length_c   1.000
_cell.angle_alpha   90.00
_cell.angle_beta   90.00
_cell.angle_gamma   90.00
#
_symmetry.space_group_name_H-M   'P 1'
#
loop_
_entity.id
_entity.type
_entity.pdbx_description
1 polymer ?
#
loop_
_entity_poly.entity_id
_entity_poly.type
_entity_poly.pdbx_seq_one_letter_code
_entity_poly.pdbx_strand_id
1 'polypeptide(L)'
;YQEKLEAAKILGIPVYVIQPVKKAVDTYSFAEICGKLEQLCDCKLSGQGSMEICLAGIGMGSKDGQTQEVQHAIETADILLGAERMMERYSAKIEKRPYYMTEQILPYLEQLQKNGLTAQKGPLRVTVLFSGDTGFYSGCRKLYVALQEAVAVGVLNAGVRILPGISSVATLAARVG
;
A
#
# COMPACT_ATOMS: atom_id res chain seq x y z
N TYR A 1 19.69 -26.12 6.73
CA TYR A 1 18.49 -27.00 6.68
C TYR A 1 18.80 -28.44 7.10
N GLN A 2 19.97 -29.00 6.76
CA GLN A 2 20.36 -30.37 7.12
C GLN A 2 20.41 -30.58 8.64
N GLU A 3 21.02 -29.67 9.36
CA GLU A 3 21.12 -29.72 10.84
C GLU A 3 19.75 -29.82 11.52
N LYS A 4 18.73 -29.10 11.01
CA LYS A 4 17.36 -29.17 11.53
C LYS A 4 16.70 -30.52 11.25
N LEU A 5 16.96 -31.11 10.11
CA LEU A 5 16.46 -32.45 9.75
C LEU A 5 17.12 -33.53 10.60
N GLU A 6 18.42 -33.42 10.87
CA GLU A 6 19.16 -34.34 11.76
C GLU A 6 18.68 -34.25 13.19
N ALA A 7 18.49 -33.02 13.72
CA ALA A 7 17.96 -32.82 15.06
C ALA A 7 16.55 -33.41 15.22
N ALA A 8 15.70 -33.21 14.24
CA ALA A 8 14.35 -33.78 14.24
C ALA A 8 14.38 -35.32 14.21
N LYS A 9 15.30 -35.90 13.43
CA LYS A 9 15.48 -37.35 13.34
C LYS A 9 15.96 -37.94 14.65
N ILE A 10 16.90 -37.27 15.35
CA ILE A 10 17.40 -37.70 16.67
C ILE A 10 16.28 -37.65 17.71
N LEU A 11 15.41 -36.64 17.64
CA LEU A 11 14.30 -36.42 18.57
C LEU A 11 13.04 -37.20 18.23
N GLY A 12 13.03 -37.98 17.12
CA GLY A 12 11.86 -38.75 16.68
C GLY A 12 10.68 -37.87 16.26
N ILE A 13 10.93 -36.61 15.90
CA ILE A 13 9.88 -35.68 15.47
C ILE A 13 9.59 -35.89 13.98
N PRO A 14 8.32 -36.14 13.58
CA PRO A 14 7.98 -36.26 12.18
C PRO A 14 8.21 -34.96 11.43
N VAL A 15 8.93 -35.01 10.31
CA VAL A 15 9.22 -33.85 9.48
C VAL A 15 8.45 -33.98 8.18
N TYR A 16 7.61 -32.96 7.90
CA TYR A 16 6.90 -32.85 6.65
C TYR A 16 7.63 -31.86 5.75
N VAL A 17 8.11 -32.32 4.61
CA VAL A 17 8.75 -31.47 3.61
C VAL A 17 7.72 -31.15 2.53
N ILE A 18 7.34 -29.88 2.44
CA ILE A 18 6.51 -29.40 1.32
C ILE A 18 7.45 -29.14 0.15
N GLN A 19 7.40 -30.01 -0.86
CA GLN A 19 8.10 -29.73 -2.10
C GLN A 19 7.37 -28.62 -2.86
N PRO A 20 8.10 -27.62 -3.40
CA PRO A 20 7.49 -26.67 -4.32
C PRO A 20 6.86 -27.44 -5.48
N VAL A 21 5.60 -27.15 -5.75
CA VAL A 21 4.93 -27.70 -6.94
C VAL A 21 5.81 -27.33 -8.14
N LYS A 22 6.17 -28.32 -8.97
CA LYS A 22 6.85 -28.04 -10.23
C LYS A 22 6.02 -27.00 -10.97
N LYS A 23 6.66 -25.87 -11.30
CA LYS A 23 5.99 -24.77 -12.00
C LYS A 23 5.18 -25.36 -13.15
N ALA A 24 3.87 -25.09 -13.16
CA ALA A 24 3.07 -25.33 -14.35
C ALA A 24 3.74 -24.62 -15.53
N VAL A 25 3.66 -25.20 -16.72
CA VAL A 25 4.37 -24.74 -17.91
C VAL A 25 4.06 -23.25 -18.23
N ASP A 26 2.89 -22.76 -17.80
CA ASP A 26 2.44 -21.39 -18.00
C ASP A 26 2.47 -20.63 -16.70
N THR A 27 3.58 -19.94 -16.42
CA THR A 27 3.65 -18.94 -15.34
C THR A 27 3.41 -17.56 -15.92
N TYR A 28 2.37 -16.90 -15.43
CA TYR A 28 2.05 -15.52 -15.80
C TYR A 28 2.53 -14.55 -14.72
N SER A 29 3.02 -13.40 -15.11
CA SER A 29 3.23 -12.29 -14.21
C SER A 29 1.89 -11.78 -13.68
N PHE A 30 1.90 -11.07 -12.55
CA PHE A 30 0.67 -10.46 -11.99
C PHE A 30 -0.04 -9.56 -13.02
N ALA A 31 0.71 -8.75 -13.76
CA ALA A 31 0.16 -7.89 -14.81
C ALA A 31 -0.51 -8.68 -15.95
N GLU A 32 0.08 -9.82 -16.38
CA GLU A 32 -0.51 -10.68 -17.40
C GLU A 32 -1.79 -11.38 -16.90
N ILE A 33 -1.81 -11.76 -15.61
CA ILE A 33 -3.03 -12.33 -14.99
C ILE A 33 -4.13 -11.27 -14.95
N CYS A 34 -3.83 -10.05 -14.51
CA CYS A 34 -4.78 -8.95 -14.52
C CYS A 34 -5.33 -8.68 -15.93
N GLY A 35 -4.45 -8.58 -16.95
CA GLY A 35 -4.88 -8.37 -18.33
C GLY A 35 -5.77 -9.48 -18.89
N LYS A 36 -5.49 -10.73 -18.54
CA LYS A 36 -6.36 -11.86 -18.92
C LYS A 36 -7.71 -11.83 -18.22
N LEU A 37 -7.74 -11.48 -16.94
CA LEU A 37 -8.99 -11.34 -16.19
C LEU A 37 -9.83 -10.17 -16.73
N GLU A 38 -9.22 -9.04 -17.10
CA GLU A 38 -9.90 -7.92 -17.73
C GLU A 38 -10.59 -8.33 -19.05
N GLN A 39 -9.90 -9.13 -19.87
CA GLN A 39 -10.46 -9.67 -21.12
C GLN A 39 -11.59 -10.67 -20.89
N LEU A 40 -11.47 -11.53 -19.87
CA LEU A 40 -12.47 -12.56 -19.58
C LEU A 40 -13.73 -12.02 -18.91
N CYS A 41 -13.58 -11.00 -18.09
CA CYS A 41 -14.70 -10.44 -17.30
C CYS A 41 -15.30 -9.18 -17.91
N ASP A 42 -14.78 -8.73 -19.05
CA ASP A 42 -15.14 -7.43 -19.70
C ASP A 42 -15.16 -6.27 -18.69
N CYS A 43 -14.22 -6.30 -17.75
CA CYS A 43 -14.03 -5.30 -16.70
C CYS A 43 -12.59 -4.82 -16.69
N LYS A 44 -12.36 -3.57 -16.36
CA LYS A 44 -11.01 -3.03 -16.13
C LYS A 44 -10.63 -3.24 -14.67
N LEU A 45 -9.71 -4.15 -14.40
CA LEU A 45 -9.14 -4.40 -13.07
C LEU A 45 -8.13 -3.30 -12.67
N SER A 46 -7.41 -2.76 -13.65
CA SER A 46 -6.62 -1.55 -13.49
C SER A 46 -7.51 -0.36 -13.85
N GLY A 47 -8.16 0.21 -12.86
CA GLY A 47 -8.86 1.47 -13.07
C GLY A 47 -7.87 2.52 -13.57
N GLN A 48 -7.98 2.94 -14.85
CA GLN A 48 -7.48 4.25 -15.26
C GLN A 48 -8.35 5.30 -14.55
N GLY A 49 -8.19 5.36 -13.22
CA GLY A 49 -8.85 6.36 -12.41
C GLY A 49 -8.24 7.73 -12.69
N SER A 50 -9.02 8.78 -12.50
CA SER A 50 -8.49 10.14 -12.47
C SER A 50 -7.50 10.35 -11.32
N MET A 51 -7.44 9.43 -10.35
CA MET A 51 -6.55 9.44 -9.19
C MET A 51 -5.88 8.10 -8.92
N GLU A 52 -4.64 8.14 -8.45
CA GLU A 52 -3.94 7.03 -7.81
C GLU A 52 -3.76 7.34 -6.34
N ILE A 53 -4.45 6.60 -5.48
CA ILE A 53 -4.40 6.81 -4.02
C ILE A 53 -3.53 5.74 -3.40
N CYS A 54 -2.45 6.16 -2.74
CA CYS A 54 -1.53 5.28 -2.03
C CYS A 54 -1.68 5.46 -0.52
N LEU A 55 -2.01 4.40 0.22
CA LEU A 55 -2.05 4.37 1.67
C LEU A 55 -0.72 3.83 2.18
N ALA A 56 0.18 4.69 2.66
CA ALA A 56 1.57 4.37 2.93
C ALA A 56 1.90 4.35 4.42
N GLY A 57 2.42 3.22 4.92
CA GLY A 57 2.98 3.10 6.25
C GLY A 57 4.42 3.63 6.29
N ILE A 58 4.65 4.70 7.06
CA ILE A 58 5.97 5.34 7.13
C ILE A 58 6.86 4.81 8.27
N GLY A 59 6.47 3.70 8.87
CA GLY A 59 7.22 3.11 9.99
C GLY A 59 7.30 4.04 11.19
N MET A 60 8.42 4.03 11.88
CA MET A 60 8.69 4.91 13.03
C MET A 60 9.02 6.35 12.61
N GLY A 61 8.98 6.64 11.35
CA GLY A 61 9.13 7.98 10.83
C GLY A 61 10.54 8.37 10.42
N SER A 62 11.59 7.54 10.59
CA SER A 62 12.90 7.79 9.97
C SER A 62 12.84 7.47 8.47
N LYS A 63 13.57 8.24 7.65
CA LYS A 63 13.63 7.99 6.22
C LYS A 63 14.26 6.61 5.92
N ASP A 64 15.27 6.25 6.67
CA ASP A 64 16.00 4.97 6.52
C ASP A 64 15.16 3.74 6.95
N GLY A 65 14.09 3.95 7.72
CA GLY A 65 13.14 2.91 8.15
C GLY A 65 11.93 2.77 7.23
N GLN A 66 11.93 3.38 6.06
CA GLN A 66 10.85 3.26 5.08
C GLN A 66 11.22 2.27 3.98
N THR A 67 10.22 1.55 3.47
CA THR A 67 10.45 0.72 2.27
C THR A 67 10.71 1.61 1.05
N GLN A 68 11.45 1.09 0.07
CA GLN A 68 11.71 1.83 -1.17
C GLN A 68 10.42 2.21 -1.91
N GLU A 69 9.40 1.34 -1.86
CA GLU A 69 8.10 1.62 -2.48
C GLU A 69 7.40 2.79 -1.82
N VAL A 70 7.44 2.88 -0.48
CA VAL A 70 6.88 4.01 0.27
C VAL A 70 7.63 5.30 -0.04
N GLN A 71 8.96 5.26 -0.08
CA GLN A 71 9.77 6.42 -0.45
C GLN A 71 9.41 6.91 -1.85
N HIS A 72 9.35 6.00 -2.82
CA HIS A 72 8.98 6.33 -4.19
C HIS A 72 7.56 6.91 -4.30
N ALA A 73 6.58 6.32 -3.59
CA ALA A 73 5.21 6.82 -3.57
C ALA A 73 5.11 8.24 -2.99
N ILE A 74 5.94 8.57 -2.00
CA ILE A 74 5.99 9.92 -1.42
C ILE A 74 6.67 10.90 -2.38
N GLU A 75 7.81 10.52 -2.97
CA GLU A 75 8.58 11.39 -3.86
C GLU A 75 7.85 11.71 -5.17
N THR A 76 6.98 10.81 -5.62
CA THR A 76 6.18 10.98 -6.84
C THR A 76 4.76 11.47 -6.59
N ALA A 77 4.40 11.73 -5.34
CA ALA A 77 3.08 12.24 -4.99
C ALA A 77 2.90 13.70 -5.43
N ASP A 78 1.74 14.02 -5.97
CA ASP A 78 1.29 15.39 -6.20
C ASP A 78 0.76 16.00 -4.89
N ILE A 79 0.07 15.17 -4.07
CA ILE A 79 -0.52 15.57 -2.79
C ILE A 79 -0.15 14.56 -1.71
N LEU A 80 0.30 15.07 -0.55
CA LEU A 80 0.48 14.30 0.68
C LEU A 80 -0.61 14.64 1.69
N LEU A 81 -1.26 13.59 2.21
CA LEU A 81 -2.22 13.66 3.30
C LEU A 81 -1.67 12.95 4.53
N GLY A 82 -1.95 13.48 5.72
CA GLY A 82 -1.48 12.88 6.97
C GLY A 82 -1.41 13.89 8.09
N ALA A 83 -0.99 13.45 9.29
CA ALA A 83 -0.73 14.39 10.37
C ALA A 83 0.46 15.30 10.02
N GLU A 84 0.36 16.58 10.35
CA GLU A 84 1.33 17.63 10.00
C GLU A 84 2.77 17.23 10.32
N ARG A 85 3.02 16.74 11.52
CA ARG A 85 4.33 16.24 11.97
C ARG A 85 4.96 15.16 11.08
N MET A 86 4.14 14.39 10.36
CA MET A 86 4.61 13.34 9.46
C MET A 86 5.05 13.90 8.11
N MET A 87 4.47 15.03 7.71
CA MET A 87 4.70 15.64 6.41
C MET A 87 5.83 16.68 6.40
N GLU A 88 6.21 17.22 7.57
CA GLU A 88 7.22 18.30 7.69
C GLU A 88 8.55 17.99 7.02
N ARG A 89 8.99 16.73 7.10
CA ARG A 89 10.28 16.25 6.58
C ARG A 89 10.35 16.11 5.06
N TYR A 90 9.20 16.10 4.39
CA TYR A 90 9.16 15.90 2.93
C TYR A 90 9.23 17.22 2.19
N SER A 91 9.54 17.16 0.89
CA SER A 91 9.75 18.33 0.04
C SER A 91 8.61 19.34 0.13
N ALA A 92 8.96 20.63 0.21
CA ALA A 92 7.98 21.73 0.15
C ALA A 92 7.30 21.88 -1.22
N LYS A 93 7.82 21.19 -2.25
CA LYS A 93 7.25 21.22 -3.62
C LYS A 93 5.98 20.36 -3.73
N ILE A 94 5.78 19.42 -2.80
CA ILE A 94 4.60 18.54 -2.79
C ILE A 94 3.51 19.26 -2.00
N GLU A 95 2.30 19.31 -2.55
CA GLU A 95 1.15 19.87 -1.83
C GLU A 95 0.86 19.02 -0.59
N LYS A 96 0.67 19.65 0.56
CA LYS A 96 0.44 18.98 1.85
C LYS A 96 -0.87 19.42 2.45
N ARG A 97 -1.68 18.47 2.95
CA ARG A 97 -2.91 18.76 3.69
C ARG A 97 -2.94 17.95 4.98
N PRO A 98 -3.21 18.56 6.14
CA PRO A 98 -3.19 17.89 7.44
C PRO A 98 -4.47 17.07 7.68
N TYR A 99 -4.85 16.27 6.69
CA TYR A 99 -6.00 15.37 6.78
C TYR A 99 -5.51 13.96 7.07
N TYR A 100 -5.95 13.39 8.19
CA TYR A 100 -5.55 12.05 8.64
C TYR A 100 -6.75 11.17 9.06
N MET A 101 -7.96 11.73 9.14
CA MET A 101 -9.18 10.99 9.39
C MET A 101 -9.95 10.72 8.11
N THR A 102 -10.63 9.58 8.05
CA THR A 102 -11.46 9.19 6.89
C THR A 102 -12.49 10.27 6.53
N GLU A 103 -13.08 10.87 7.56
CA GLU A 103 -14.12 11.92 7.45
C GLU A 103 -13.59 13.24 6.87
N GLN A 104 -12.28 13.45 6.87
CA GLN A 104 -11.61 14.60 6.25
C GLN A 104 -11.12 14.25 4.84
N ILE A 105 -10.53 13.05 4.69
CA ILE A 105 -9.86 12.62 3.46
C ILE A 105 -10.88 12.38 2.35
N LEU A 106 -11.94 11.62 2.62
CA LEU A 106 -12.89 11.23 1.60
C LEU A 106 -13.58 12.43 0.93
N PRO A 107 -14.18 13.40 1.67
CA PRO A 107 -14.77 14.58 1.07
C PRO A 107 -13.76 15.44 0.29
N TYR A 108 -12.52 15.50 0.76
CA TYR A 108 -11.46 16.23 0.06
C TYR A 108 -11.14 15.60 -1.30
N LEU A 109 -11.00 14.27 -1.37
CA LEU A 109 -10.77 13.56 -2.62
C LEU A 109 -11.95 13.71 -3.60
N GLU A 110 -13.17 13.65 -3.11
CA GLU A 110 -14.37 13.92 -3.91
C GLU A 110 -14.37 15.34 -4.49
N GLN A 111 -13.96 16.31 -3.66
CA GLN A 111 -13.86 17.70 -4.11
C GLN A 111 -12.77 17.88 -5.19
N LEU A 112 -11.60 17.22 -5.03
CA LEU A 112 -10.54 17.24 -6.04
C LEU A 112 -11.04 16.68 -7.37
N GLN A 113 -11.78 15.59 -7.35
CA GLN A 113 -12.33 14.99 -8.57
C GLN A 113 -13.38 15.90 -9.21
N LYS A 114 -14.29 16.50 -8.43
CA LYS A 114 -15.31 17.44 -8.95
C LYS A 114 -14.69 18.69 -9.57
N ASN A 115 -13.57 19.16 -9.02
CA ASN A 115 -12.85 20.32 -9.54
C ASN A 115 -12.00 20.00 -10.78
N GLY A 116 -12.00 18.76 -11.26
CA GLY A 116 -11.26 18.36 -12.45
C GLY A 116 -9.73 18.45 -12.28
N LEU A 117 -9.23 18.44 -11.03
CA LEU A 117 -7.81 18.39 -10.73
C LEU A 117 -7.25 17.02 -11.17
N THR A 118 -6.82 16.98 -12.42
CA THR A 118 -5.99 15.90 -12.95
C THR A 118 -4.55 16.39 -13.03
N ALA A 119 -3.59 15.52 -12.74
CA ALA A 119 -2.21 15.86 -13.01
C ALA A 119 -2.03 16.17 -14.50
N GLN A 120 -1.16 17.11 -14.84
CA GLN A 120 -0.96 17.55 -16.23
C GLN A 120 -0.52 16.42 -17.19
N LYS A 121 -0.10 15.27 -16.65
CA LYS A 121 0.44 14.12 -17.40
C LYS A 121 0.06 12.77 -16.80
N GLY A 122 -1.20 12.53 -16.46
CA GLY A 122 -1.63 11.23 -15.96
C GLY A 122 -2.60 11.33 -14.77
N PRO A 123 -2.79 10.25 -13.99
CA PRO A 123 -3.62 10.27 -12.81
C PRO A 123 -3.01 11.15 -11.71
N LEU A 124 -3.86 11.86 -10.97
CA LEU A 124 -3.44 12.61 -9.79
C LEU A 124 -2.96 11.63 -8.70
N ARG A 125 -1.72 11.76 -8.25
CA ARG A 125 -1.11 10.87 -7.25
C ARG A 125 -1.28 11.44 -5.86
N VAL A 126 -2.11 10.79 -5.05
CA VAL A 126 -2.36 11.17 -3.66
C VAL A 126 -1.76 10.11 -2.74
N THR A 127 -0.85 10.49 -1.86
CA THR A 127 -0.28 9.57 -0.87
C THR A 127 -0.75 9.96 0.53
N VAL A 128 -1.41 9.02 1.22
CA VAL A 128 -1.87 9.17 2.60
C VAL A 128 -0.89 8.48 3.54
N LEU A 129 -0.34 9.22 4.49
CA LEU A 129 0.68 8.75 5.41
C LEU A 129 0.06 8.20 6.70
N PHE A 130 0.49 6.99 7.08
CA PHE A 130 0.15 6.36 8.35
C PHE A 130 1.42 6.07 9.15
N SER A 131 1.39 6.30 10.46
CA SER A 131 2.50 5.92 11.35
C SER A 131 2.53 4.40 11.53
N GLY A 132 3.73 3.83 11.61
CA GLY A 132 3.93 2.40 11.77
C GLY A 132 3.63 1.62 10.49
N ASP A 133 3.06 0.43 10.69
CA ASP A 133 2.64 -0.47 9.61
C ASP A 133 1.14 -0.30 9.33
N THR A 134 0.77 -0.19 8.07
CA THR A 134 -0.63 -0.08 7.62
C THR A 134 -1.44 -1.35 7.92
N GLY A 135 -0.79 -2.51 8.02
CA GLY A 135 -1.42 -3.79 8.33
C GLY A 135 -1.68 -4.03 9.82
N PHE A 136 -1.13 -3.18 10.71
CA PHE A 136 -1.18 -3.42 12.16
C PHE A 136 -1.75 -2.21 12.91
N TYR A 137 -2.96 -2.34 13.47
CA TYR A 137 -3.66 -1.32 14.28
C TYR A 137 -3.66 0.09 13.67
N SER A 138 -3.84 0.20 12.38
CA SER A 138 -3.85 1.49 11.71
C SER A 138 -5.25 1.92 11.27
N GLY A 139 -5.49 3.22 11.20
CA GLY A 139 -6.67 3.80 10.57
C GLY A 139 -6.78 3.52 9.06
N CYS A 140 -5.72 2.93 8.47
CA CYS A 140 -5.63 2.60 7.07
C CYS A 140 -6.80 1.73 6.59
N ARG A 141 -7.16 0.68 7.37
CA ARG A 141 -8.24 -0.22 6.99
C ARG A 141 -9.58 0.48 6.87
N LYS A 142 -9.91 1.38 7.81
CA LYS A 142 -11.17 2.16 7.78
C LYS A 142 -11.21 3.03 6.53
N LEU A 143 -10.14 3.73 6.24
CA LEU A 143 -10.05 4.57 5.05
C LEU A 143 -10.10 3.72 3.76
N TYR A 144 -9.37 2.60 3.73
CA TYR A 144 -9.36 1.72 2.56
C TYR A 144 -10.76 1.22 2.20
N VAL A 145 -11.52 0.73 3.19
CA VAL A 145 -12.89 0.26 2.97
C VAL A 145 -13.77 1.41 2.43
N ALA A 146 -13.71 2.59 3.05
CA ALA A 146 -14.49 3.74 2.60
C ALA A 146 -14.13 4.17 1.17
N LEU A 147 -12.85 4.12 0.80
CA LEU A 147 -12.40 4.42 -0.56
C LEU A 147 -12.91 3.38 -1.58
N GLN A 148 -12.83 2.08 -1.21
CA GLN A 148 -13.35 1.02 -2.08
C GLN A 148 -14.86 1.15 -2.29
N GLU A 149 -15.62 1.48 -1.27
CA GLU A 149 -17.06 1.76 -1.36
C GLU A 149 -17.33 2.95 -2.27
N ALA A 150 -16.60 4.05 -2.10
CA ALA A 150 -16.75 5.26 -2.94
C ALA A 150 -16.42 4.99 -4.42
N VAL A 151 -15.43 4.15 -4.69
CA VAL A 151 -15.09 3.71 -6.05
C VAL A 151 -16.18 2.79 -6.61
N ALA A 152 -16.65 1.84 -5.82
CA ALA A 152 -17.67 0.87 -6.27
C ALA A 152 -19.00 1.54 -6.65
N VAL A 153 -19.39 2.61 -5.91
CA VAL A 153 -20.62 3.38 -6.21
C VAL A 153 -20.39 4.51 -7.23
N GLY A 154 -19.17 4.64 -7.77
CA GLY A 154 -18.85 5.63 -8.79
C GLY A 154 -18.68 7.07 -8.28
N VAL A 155 -18.61 7.28 -6.97
CA VAL A 155 -18.36 8.61 -6.37
C VAL A 155 -16.91 9.03 -6.58
N LEU A 156 -15.97 8.08 -6.53
CA LEU A 156 -14.56 8.29 -6.87
C LEU A 156 -14.16 7.43 -8.07
N ASN A 157 -13.38 8.02 -8.97
CA ASN A 157 -12.68 7.30 -10.03
C ASN A 157 -11.20 7.23 -9.68
N ALA A 158 -10.83 6.22 -8.90
CA ALA A 158 -9.48 6.10 -8.35
C ALA A 158 -9.02 4.65 -8.25
N GLY A 159 -7.73 4.46 -8.49
CA GLY A 159 -7.01 3.24 -8.08
C GLY A 159 -6.49 3.39 -6.66
N VAL A 160 -6.75 2.42 -5.78
CA VAL A 160 -6.30 2.45 -4.37
C VAL A 160 -5.33 1.31 -4.11
N ARG A 161 -4.16 1.63 -3.56
CA ARG A 161 -3.17 0.63 -3.13
C ARG A 161 -2.69 0.90 -1.71
N ILE A 162 -2.27 -0.16 -1.03
CA ILE A 162 -1.71 -0.10 0.33
C ILE A 162 -0.24 -0.50 0.26
N LEU A 163 0.63 0.30 0.87
CA LEU A 163 2.04 -0.03 1.06
C LEU A 163 2.31 -0.22 2.55
N PRO A 164 2.88 -1.37 2.94
CA PRO A 164 3.20 -1.65 4.34
C PRO A 164 4.34 -0.76 4.83
N GLY A 165 4.32 -0.45 6.12
CA GLY A 165 5.44 0.15 6.83
C GLY A 165 6.17 -0.85 7.71
N ILE A 166 7.34 -0.47 8.21
CA ILE A 166 8.06 -1.28 9.20
C ILE A 166 7.41 -1.07 10.57
N SER A 167 6.88 -2.14 11.14
CA SER A 167 6.24 -2.11 12.47
C SER A 167 7.24 -1.71 13.56
N SER A 168 6.82 -0.85 14.49
CA SER A 168 7.61 -0.50 15.69
C SER A 168 7.89 -1.73 16.56
N VAL A 169 6.95 -2.68 16.61
CA VAL A 169 7.11 -3.93 17.35
C VAL A 169 8.23 -4.78 16.73
N ALA A 170 8.23 -4.93 15.40
CA ALA A 170 9.30 -5.65 14.71
C ALA A 170 10.67 -4.97 14.89
N THR A 171 10.70 -3.64 14.82
CA THR A 171 11.94 -2.87 15.06
C THR A 171 12.44 -3.02 16.49
N LEU A 172 11.55 -2.98 17.47
CA LEU A 172 11.91 -3.17 18.87
C LEU A 172 12.43 -4.58 19.10
N ALA A 173 11.71 -5.60 18.63
CA ALA A 173 12.13 -6.99 18.76
C ALA A 173 13.54 -7.23 18.17
N ALA A 174 13.83 -6.66 17.02
CA ALA A 174 15.15 -6.76 16.39
C ALA A 174 16.29 -6.06 17.20
N ARG A 175 15.97 -5.10 18.06
CA ARG A 175 16.95 -4.38 18.88
C ARG A 175 17.18 -5.01 20.25
N VAL A 176 16.22 -5.74 20.75
CA VAL A 176 16.27 -6.33 22.10
C VAL A 176 16.78 -7.77 22.07
N GLY A 177 16.74 -8.44 20.92
CA GLY A 177 17.22 -9.82 20.71
C GLY A 177 16.08 -10.79 20.86
#